data_a3a76aa1cbe97400fc56226871ac11af
#
_entry.id   a3a76aa1cbe97400fc56226871ac11af
#
_cell.length_a   1.000
_cell.length_b   1.000
_cell.length_c   1.000
_cell.angle_alpha   90.00
_cell.angle_beta   90.00
_cell.angle_gamma   90.00
#
_symmetry.space_group_name_H-M   'P 1'
#
loop_
_entity.id
_entity.type
_entity.pdbx_description
1 polymer ?
#
loop_
_entity_poly.entity_id
_entity_poly.type
_entity_poly.pdbx_seq_one_letter_code
_entity_poly.pdbx_strand_id
1 'polypeptide(L)'
;LCTPDYLRFDFSHFQKVTPEELRQVERIVNRRIREDIPLQDHRNVPMEEAKKLGAIALFGEKYGDKVRVVQFGKSVEFCGGCHVKSTGRIGLFRIVSESSVAAGVRRIEAITGEAAEESVYAQQDMLTNLKSFFNNAKDLTAVIKKTIEENDGLKKQVEGYVKEQLNTLRDKLVANAEEKDGVKLIKSVI
;
A
#
# COMPACT_ATOMS: atom_id res chain seq x y z
N LEU A 1 -16.74 8.16 5.64
CA LEU A 1 -17.16 8.56 4.31
C LEU A 1 -17.21 7.33 3.41
N CYS A 2 -18.31 7.18 2.70
CA CYS A 2 -18.47 6.15 1.68
C CYS A 2 -18.92 6.83 0.38
N THR A 3 -18.16 6.63 -0.69
CA THR A 3 -18.46 7.13 -2.04
C THR A 3 -18.62 5.94 -2.99
N PRO A 4 -19.03 6.14 -4.24
CA PRO A 4 -19.03 5.07 -5.24
C PRO A 4 -17.63 4.47 -5.49
N ASP A 5 -16.58 5.28 -5.34
CA ASP A 5 -15.20 4.92 -5.72
C ASP A 5 -14.39 4.34 -4.58
N TYR A 6 -14.62 4.79 -3.32
CA TYR A 6 -13.85 4.37 -2.17
C TYR A 6 -14.56 4.56 -0.83
N LEU A 7 -14.10 3.83 0.16
CA LEU A 7 -14.45 3.98 1.58
C LEU A 7 -13.30 4.66 2.31
N ARG A 8 -13.62 5.60 3.21
CA ARG A 8 -12.67 6.22 4.14
C ARG A 8 -13.17 6.08 5.58
N PHE A 9 -12.32 5.58 6.45
CA PHE A 9 -12.60 5.37 7.86
C PHE A 9 -11.50 5.97 8.73
N ASP A 10 -11.87 6.97 9.56
CA ASP A 10 -10.98 7.62 10.51
C ASP A 10 -11.26 7.05 11.91
N PHE A 11 -10.21 6.72 12.66
CA PHE A 11 -10.33 6.10 13.98
C PHE A 11 -9.21 6.53 14.92
N SER A 12 -9.48 6.50 16.23
CA SER A 12 -8.51 6.83 17.26
C SER A 12 -7.50 5.70 17.44
N HIS A 13 -6.23 5.96 17.11
CA HIS A 13 -5.13 5.02 17.31
C HIS A 13 -3.81 5.77 17.30
N PHE A 14 -2.94 5.50 18.27
CA PHE A 14 -1.70 6.27 18.46
C PHE A 14 -0.53 5.77 17.64
N GLN A 15 -0.56 4.53 17.17
CA GLN A 15 0.53 3.89 16.44
C GLN A 15 0.15 3.65 14.99
N LYS A 16 1.14 3.50 14.13
CA LYS A 16 0.93 3.02 12.75
C LYS A 16 0.40 1.59 12.79
N VAL A 17 -0.65 1.32 12.04
CA VAL A 17 -1.16 -0.04 11.87
C VAL A 17 -0.19 -0.83 10.98
N THR A 18 0.22 -1.99 11.45
CA THR A 18 1.17 -2.82 10.71
C THR A 18 0.54 -3.48 9.48
N PRO A 19 1.34 -3.86 8.47
CA PRO A 19 0.82 -4.59 7.31
C PRO A 19 0.10 -5.90 7.70
N GLU A 20 0.56 -6.57 8.74
CA GLU A 20 -0.04 -7.79 9.28
C GLU A 20 -1.42 -7.53 9.88
N GLU A 21 -1.56 -6.46 10.65
CA GLU A 21 -2.85 -6.04 11.23
C GLU A 21 -3.82 -5.61 10.14
N LEU A 22 -3.39 -4.82 9.15
CA LEU A 22 -4.21 -4.45 8.00
C LEU A 22 -4.71 -5.68 7.25
N ARG A 23 -3.84 -6.67 7.03
CA ARG A 23 -4.22 -7.93 6.40
C ARG A 23 -5.21 -8.74 7.24
N GLN A 24 -5.09 -8.69 8.57
CA GLN A 24 -6.06 -9.33 9.46
C GLN A 24 -7.42 -8.65 9.38
N VAL A 25 -7.46 -7.31 9.34
CA VAL A 25 -8.69 -6.53 9.16
C VAL A 25 -9.35 -6.90 7.82
N GLU A 26 -8.61 -6.91 6.72
CA GLU A 26 -9.13 -7.33 5.42
C GLU A 26 -9.73 -8.74 5.45
N ARG A 27 -9.04 -9.68 6.08
CA ARG A 27 -9.54 -11.06 6.22
C ARG A 27 -10.84 -11.14 7.01
N ILE A 28 -10.95 -10.37 8.09
CA ILE A 28 -12.16 -10.31 8.91
C ILE A 28 -13.32 -9.73 8.10
N VAL A 29 -13.10 -8.59 7.43
CA VAL A 29 -14.14 -7.94 6.61
C VAL A 29 -14.57 -8.86 5.47
N ASN A 30 -13.65 -9.40 4.70
CA ASN A 30 -13.97 -10.32 3.59
C ASN A 30 -14.64 -11.61 4.06
N ARG A 31 -14.34 -12.10 5.27
CA ARG A 31 -15.08 -13.21 5.86
C ARG A 31 -16.54 -12.83 6.14
N ARG A 32 -16.79 -11.65 6.73
CA ARG A 32 -18.16 -11.15 6.99
C ARG A 32 -18.94 -10.91 5.70
N ILE A 33 -18.25 -10.47 4.65
CA ILE A 33 -18.86 -10.34 3.31
C ILE A 33 -19.32 -11.70 2.80
N ARG A 34 -18.47 -12.74 2.88
CA ARG A 34 -18.81 -14.11 2.43
C ARG A 34 -19.87 -14.81 3.26
N GLU A 35 -20.09 -14.38 4.51
CA GLU A 35 -21.19 -14.87 5.35
C GLU A 35 -22.56 -14.43 4.82
N ASP A 36 -22.62 -13.48 3.88
CA ASP A 36 -23.82 -12.93 3.26
C ASP A 36 -24.90 -12.55 4.28
N ILE A 37 -24.49 -11.84 5.33
CA ILE A 37 -25.36 -11.47 6.45
C ILE A 37 -26.45 -10.52 5.96
N PRO A 38 -27.75 -10.86 6.13
CA PRO A 38 -28.83 -10.03 5.69
C PRO A 38 -28.97 -8.76 6.51
N LEU A 39 -29.40 -7.68 5.86
CA LEU A 39 -29.78 -6.43 6.51
C LEU A 39 -31.06 -6.64 7.33
N GLN A 40 -31.03 -6.22 8.59
CA GLN A 40 -32.22 -5.99 9.42
C GLN A 40 -32.39 -4.47 9.59
N ASP A 41 -33.41 -3.90 8.98
CA ASP A 41 -33.70 -2.46 8.94
C ASP A 41 -34.86 -2.15 9.89
N HIS A 42 -34.55 -1.74 11.13
CA HIS A 42 -35.50 -1.39 12.14
C HIS A 42 -35.80 0.11 12.11
N ARG A 43 -36.96 0.50 11.61
CA ARG A 43 -37.36 1.90 11.46
C ARG A 43 -38.30 2.35 12.58
N ASN A 44 -38.21 3.64 12.94
CA ASN A 44 -39.03 4.27 13.98
C ASN A 44 -38.97 3.56 15.34
N VAL A 45 -37.80 3.03 15.70
CA VAL A 45 -37.59 2.37 16.98
C VAL A 45 -37.48 3.45 18.08
N PRO A 46 -38.22 3.31 19.21
CA PRO A 46 -38.01 4.19 20.34
C PRO A 46 -36.57 4.15 20.84
N MET A 47 -35.99 5.30 21.21
CA MET A 47 -34.59 5.41 21.62
C MET A 47 -34.19 4.41 22.72
N GLU A 48 -35.08 4.20 23.71
CA GLU A 48 -34.80 3.28 24.82
C GLU A 48 -34.75 1.80 24.36
N GLU A 49 -35.55 1.43 23.36
CA GLU A 49 -35.51 0.09 22.78
C GLU A 49 -34.26 -0.09 21.92
N ALA A 50 -33.91 0.92 21.13
CA ALA A 50 -32.71 0.91 20.29
C ALA A 50 -31.43 0.75 21.12
N LYS A 51 -31.34 1.41 22.30
CA LYS A 51 -30.23 1.22 23.25
C LYS A 51 -30.20 -0.22 23.79
N LYS A 52 -31.35 -0.83 24.06
CA LYS A 52 -31.41 -2.24 24.53
C LYS A 52 -30.93 -3.23 23.46
N LEU A 53 -31.06 -2.90 22.19
CA LEU A 53 -30.49 -3.69 21.09
C LEU A 53 -28.96 -3.60 21.00
N GLY A 54 -28.33 -2.75 21.83
CA GLY A 54 -26.88 -2.54 21.81
C GLY A 54 -26.40 -1.65 20.66
N ALA A 55 -27.31 -0.84 20.10
CA ALA A 55 -26.98 0.02 18.97
C ALA A 55 -25.96 1.11 19.36
N ILE A 56 -24.91 1.25 18.57
CA ILE A 56 -23.84 2.21 18.77
C ILE A 56 -24.18 3.53 18.05
N ALA A 57 -24.08 4.64 18.76
CA ALA A 57 -24.23 5.99 18.22
C ALA A 57 -22.83 6.54 17.88
N LEU A 58 -22.44 6.49 16.61
CA LEU A 58 -21.05 6.82 16.20
C LEU A 58 -20.79 8.32 15.98
N PHE A 59 -21.82 9.14 15.74
CA PHE A 59 -21.60 10.47 15.13
C PHE A 59 -22.00 11.66 16.01
N GLY A 60 -22.30 11.47 17.30
CA GLY A 60 -22.67 12.57 18.19
C GLY A 60 -23.91 13.36 17.74
N GLU A 61 -24.71 12.79 16.83
CA GLU A 61 -25.92 13.41 16.32
C GLU A 61 -26.99 13.52 17.42
N LYS A 62 -27.74 14.60 17.39
CA LYS A 62 -28.93 14.72 18.24
C LYS A 62 -30.03 13.85 17.64
N TYR A 63 -30.14 12.64 18.15
CA TYR A 63 -31.21 11.71 17.77
C TYR A 63 -32.54 12.16 18.37
N GLY A 64 -33.63 12.06 17.60
CA GLY A 64 -34.98 12.28 18.11
C GLY A 64 -35.47 11.10 18.97
N ASP A 65 -36.73 11.16 19.39
CA ASP A 65 -37.38 10.11 20.22
C ASP A 65 -37.45 8.75 19.52
N LYS A 66 -37.41 8.77 18.18
CA LYS A 66 -37.42 7.57 17.33
C LYS A 66 -36.23 7.58 16.38
N VAL A 67 -35.58 6.44 16.26
CA VAL A 67 -34.37 6.25 15.45
C VAL A 67 -34.52 5.09 14.46
N ARG A 68 -33.67 5.09 13.45
CA ARG A 68 -33.47 3.93 12.58
C ARG A 68 -32.27 3.14 13.08
N VAL A 69 -32.44 1.85 13.29
CA VAL A 69 -31.37 0.93 13.67
C VAL A 69 -31.12 -0.01 12.50
N VAL A 70 -29.87 -0.06 12.07
CA VAL A 70 -29.35 -0.95 11.03
C VAL A 70 -28.56 -2.05 11.69
N GLN A 71 -28.89 -3.30 11.38
CA GLN A 71 -28.22 -4.46 11.96
C GLN A 71 -27.76 -5.44 10.87
N PHE A 72 -26.48 -5.85 10.98
CA PHE A 72 -25.87 -6.97 10.24
C PHE A 72 -25.27 -7.96 11.25
N GLY A 73 -26.02 -8.99 11.56
CA GLY A 73 -25.62 -9.98 12.58
C GLY A 73 -25.43 -9.33 13.94
N LYS A 74 -24.17 -9.25 14.41
CA LYS A 74 -23.81 -8.65 15.71
C LYS A 74 -23.52 -7.13 15.63
N SER A 75 -23.37 -6.57 14.44
CA SER A 75 -23.18 -5.13 14.25
C SER A 75 -24.53 -4.44 14.26
N VAL A 76 -24.73 -3.51 15.20
CA VAL A 76 -26.00 -2.79 15.40
C VAL A 76 -25.66 -1.31 15.56
N GLU A 77 -26.19 -0.46 14.66
CA GLU A 77 -25.83 0.95 14.61
C GLU A 77 -27.02 1.85 14.34
N PHE A 78 -26.99 3.08 14.86
CA PHE A 78 -27.89 4.13 14.42
C PHE A 78 -27.39 4.66 13.07
N CYS A 79 -28.17 4.49 12.01
CA CYS A 79 -27.76 4.98 10.71
C CYS A 79 -28.96 5.37 9.83
N GLY A 80 -28.95 6.62 9.35
CA GLY A 80 -29.94 7.15 8.39
C GLY A 80 -29.60 6.88 6.93
N GLY A 81 -28.37 6.38 6.63
CA GLY A 81 -27.87 6.22 5.28
C GLY A 81 -28.42 5.02 4.52
N CYS A 82 -27.96 4.87 3.28
CA CYS A 82 -28.28 3.72 2.44
C CYS A 82 -27.39 2.53 2.77
N HIS A 83 -27.94 1.33 2.74
CA HIS A 83 -27.23 0.09 3.02
C HIS A 83 -27.54 -0.97 1.96
N VAL A 84 -26.58 -1.88 1.75
CA VAL A 84 -26.80 -3.09 0.93
C VAL A 84 -27.81 -4.01 1.59
N LYS A 85 -28.48 -4.86 0.80
CA LYS A 85 -29.47 -5.82 1.32
C LYS A 85 -28.82 -6.97 2.11
N SER A 86 -27.56 -7.30 1.80
CA SER A 86 -26.74 -8.26 2.53
C SER A 86 -25.26 -7.95 2.34
N THR A 87 -24.41 -8.43 3.24
CA THR A 87 -22.96 -8.19 3.17
C THR A 87 -22.31 -8.78 1.92
N GLY A 88 -22.84 -9.88 1.37
CA GLY A 88 -22.35 -10.52 0.14
C GLY A 88 -22.39 -9.59 -1.08
N ARG A 89 -23.26 -8.59 -1.08
CA ARG A 89 -23.35 -7.60 -2.16
C ARG A 89 -22.22 -6.58 -2.21
N ILE A 90 -21.36 -6.53 -1.20
CA ILE A 90 -20.20 -5.63 -1.14
C ILE A 90 -19.10 -6.09 -2.11
N GLY A 91 -18.98 -7.41 -2.33
CA GLY A 91 -17.90 -7.98 -3.13
C GLY A 91 -16.56 -8.01 -2.40
N LEU A 92 -15.47 -8.06 -3.15
CA LEU A 92 -14.13 -8.04 -2.57
C LEU A 92 -13.86 -6.69 -1.87
N PHE A 93 -13.31 -6.74 -0.67
CA PHE A 93 -12.85 -5.56 0.07
C PHE A 93 -11.32 -5.55 0.13
N ARG A 94 -10.70 -4.41 -0.16
CA ARG A 94 -9.25 -4.20 -0.06
C ARG A 94 -8.93 -2.86 0.58
N ILE A 95 -7.97 -2.86 1.50
CA ILE A 95 -7.37 -1.64 2.04
C ILE A 95 -6.29 -1.17 1.06
N VAL A 96 -6.38 0.09 0.62
CA VAL A 96 -5.43 0.68 -0.32
C VAL A 96 -4.44 1.60 0.35
N SER A 97 -4.83 2.24 1.46
CA SER A 97 -3.93 3.11 2.22
C SER A 97 -4.23 3.10 3.71
N GLU A 98 -3.21 3.39 4.51
CA GLU A 98 -3.28 3.67 5.94
C GLU A 98 -2.34 4.84 6.25
N SER A 99 -2.86 5.89 6.88
CA SER A 99 -2.11 7.12 7.14
C SER A 99 -2.50 7.79 8.47
N SER A 100 -1.64 8.68 8.96
CA SER A 100 -1.96 9.59 10.06
C SER A 100 -2.63 10.85 9.51
N VAL A 101 -3.73 11.30 10.11
CA VAL A 101 -4.40 12.54 9.73
C VAL A 101 -4.35 13.60 10.83
N ALA A 102 -4.15 13.18 12.08
CA ALA A 102 -3.92 14.04 13.23
C ALA A 102 -3.22 13.26 14.35
N ALA A 103 -2.80 13.93 15.40
CA ALA A 103 -2.25 13.28 16.58
C ALA A 103 -3.29 12.30 17.17
N GLY A 104 -2.93 11.02 17.24
CA GLY A 104 -3.79 9.94 17.74
C GLY A 104 -4.97 9.58 16.82
N VAL A 105 -5.00 10.04 15.57
CA VAL A 105 -6.04 9.69 14.60
C VAL A 105 -5.43 9.09 13.34
N ARG A 106 -5.87 7.90 12.99
CA ARG A 106 -5.46 7.16 11.79
C ARG A 106 -6.60 7.13 10.78
N ARG A 107 -6.26 7.00 9.52
CA ARG A 107 -7.19 6.87 8.40
C ARG A 107 -6.88 5.62 7.60
N ILE A 108 -7.91 4.85 7.31
CA ILE A 108 -7.88 3.77 6.33
C ILE A 108 -8.71 4.19 5.13
N GLU A 109 -8.17 3.96 3.94
CA GLU A 109 -8.92 4.03 2.69
C GLU A 109 -9.01 2.63 2.10
N ALA A 110 -10.20 2.28 1.61
CA ALA A 110 -10.48 0.97 1.07
C ALA A 110 -11.38 1.05 -0.16
N ILE A 111 -11.31 0.03 -0.98
CA ILE A 111 -12.13 -0.15 -2.18
C ILE A 111 -12.88 -1.47 -2.10
N THR A 112 -14.01 -1.57 -2.81
CA THR A 112 -14.84 -2.78 -2.83
C THR A 112 -15.33 -3.11 -4.23
N GLY A 113 -15.84 -4.33 -4.41
CA GLY A 113 -16.45 -4.77 -5.66
C GLY A 113 -15.51 -4.65 -6.85
N GLU A 114 -16.02 -4.09 -7.95
CA GLU A 114 -15.30 -3.93 -9.21
C GLU A 114 -13.95 -3.20 -9.06
N ALA A 115 -13.90 -2.10 -8.32
CA ALA A 115 -12.66 -1.37 -8.08
C ALA A 115 -11.60 -2.23 -7.37
N ALA A 116 -12.02 -3.11 -6.45
CA ALA A 116 -11.11 -4.04 -5.79
C ALA A 116 -10.63 -5.15 -6.75
N GLU A 117 -11.49 -5.66 -7.63
CA GLU A 117 -11.14 -6.65 -8.66
C GLU A 117 -10.15 -6.06 -9.67
N GLU A 118 -10.42 -4.86 -10.20
CA GLU A 118 -9.50 -4.16 -11.11
C GLU A 118 -8.13 -3.92 -10.47
N SER A 119 -8.09 -3.61 -9.17
CA SER A 119 -6.80 -3.46 -8.47
C SER A 119 -6.01 -4.77 -8.42
N VAL A 120 -6.67 -5.93 -8.38
CA VAL A 120 -6.02 -7.25 -8.43
C VAL A 120 -5.49 -7.51 -9.85
N TYR A 121 -6.29 -7.24 -10.88
CA TYR A 121 -5.86 -7.41 -12.27
C TYR A 121 -4.65 -6.54 -12.60
N ALA A 122 -4.68 -5.26 -12.22
CA ALA A 122 -3.54 -4.36 -12.41
C ALA A 122 -2.25 -4.87 -11.74
N GLN A 123 -2.34 -5.44 -10.54
CA GLN A 123 -1.19 -6.05 -9.88
C GLN A 123 -0.70 -7.32 -10.58
N GLN A 124 -1.62 -8.13 -11.10
CA GLN A 124 -1.28 -9.33 -11.87
C GLN A 124 -0.61 -8.98 -13.19
N ASP A 125 -1.10 -7.97 -13.90
CA ASP A 125 -0.51 -7.48 -15.14
C ASP A 125 0.89 -6.92 -14.92
N MET A 126 1.07 -6.12 -13.86
CA MET A 126 2.38 -5.63 -13.46
C MET A 126 3.35 -6.79 -13.19
N LEU A 127 2.93 -7.82 -12.48
CA LEU A 127 3.76 -8.99 -12.20
C LEU A 127 4.09 -9.77 -13.48
N THR A 128 3.13 -9.89 -14.41
CA THR A 128 3.31 -10.53 -15.70
C THR A 128 4.32 -9.76 -16.55
N ASN A 129 4.21 -8.45 -16.61
CA ASN A 129 5.16 -7.58 -17.29
C ASN A 129 6.57 -7.71 -16.68
N LEU A 130 6.69 -7.67 -15.35
CA LEU A 130 7.98 -7.86 -14.69
C LEU A 130 8.61 -9.23 -15.04
N LYS A 131 7.83 -10.30 -15.05
CA LYS A 131 8.30 -11.63 -15.43
C LYS A 131 8.81 -11.67 -16.86
N SER A 132 8.20 -10.93 -17.80
CA SER A 132 8.61 -10.91 -19.20
C SER A 132 10.04 -10.38 -19.40
N PHE A 133 10.49 -9.43 -18.56
CA PHE A 133 11.88 -8.92 -18.59
C PHE A 133 12.90 -9.97 -18.14
N PHE A 134 12.47 -11.01 -17.45
CA PHE A 134 13.32 -12.08 -16.91
C PHE A 134 12.95 -13.45 -17.48
N ASN A 135 12.63 -13.52 -18.77
CA ASN A 135 12.33 -14.76 -19.50
C ASN A 135 11.25 -15.63 -18.82
N ASN A 136 10.25 -14.99 -18.22
CA ASN A 136 9.17 -15.65 -17.47
C ASN A 136 9.67 -16.59 -16.35
N ALA A 137 10.72 -16.19 -15.67
CA ALA A 137 11.32 -16.95 -14.58
C ALA A 137 10.28 -17.37 -13.52
N LYS A 138 10.37 -18.62 -13.06
CA LYS A 138 9.48 -19.16 -12.01
C LYS A 138 9.71 -18.44 -10.68
N ASP A 139 10.97 -18.19 -10.34
CA ASP A 139 11.39 -17.42 -9.15
C ASP A 139 11.96 -16.07 -9.58
N LEU A 140 11.06 -15.09 -9.77
CA LEU A 140 11.42 -13.74 -10.17
C LEU A 140 12.33 -13.07 -9.11
N THR A 141 12.09 -13.32 -7.83
CA THR A 141 12.86 -12.71 -6.74
C THR A 141 14.31 -13.14 -6.77
N ALA A 142 14.57 -14.43 -6.96
CA ALA A 142 15.92 -14.97 -7.06
C ALA A 142 16.66 -14.41 -8.27
N VAL A 143 15.99 -14.30 -9.43
CA VAL A 143 16.60 -13.77 -10.64
C VAL A 143 16.93 -12.28 -10.52
N ILE A 144 16.01 -11.47 -9.97
CA ILE A 144 16.26 -10.05 -9.72
C ILE A 144 17.45 -9.86 -8.78
N LYS A 145 17.51 -10.63 -7.68
CA LYS A 145 18.63 -10.57 -6.74
C LYS A 145 19.96 -10.87 -7.43
N LYS A 146 20.01 -11.94 -8.22
CA LYS A 146 21.19 -12.32 -8.99
C LYS A 146 21.63 -11.21 -9.96
N THR A 147 20.69 -10.62 -10.70
CA THR A 147 20.96 -9.50 -11.63
C THR A 147 21.54 -8.28 -10.91
N ILE A 148 21.04 -7.96 -9.71
CA ILE A 148 21.57 -6.87 -8.89
C ILE A 148 23.03 -7.18 -8.49
N GLU A 149 23.27 -8.38 -7.98
CA GLU A 149 24.62 -8.82 -7.56
C GLU A 149 25.63 -8.80 -8.75
N GLU A 150 25.21 -9.28 -9.93
CA GLU A 150 26.00 -9.23 -11.15
C GLU A 150 26.29 -7.78 -11.58
N ASN A 151 25.31 -6.90 -11.54
CA ASN A 151 25.48 -5.48 -11.87
C ASN A 151 26.49 -4.80 -10.93
N ASP A 152 26.41 -5.06 -9.64
CA ASP A 152 27.35 -4.51 -8.67
C ASP A 152 28.76 -5.06 -8.86
N GLY A 153 28.89 -6.33 -9.26
CA GLY A 153 30.16 -6.93 -9.66
C GLY A 153 30.76 -6.24 -10.89
N LEU A 154 29.97 -6.04 -11.93
CA LEU A 154 30.38 -5.36 -13.15
C LEU A 154 30.81 -3.91 -12.90
N LYS A 155 30.08 -3.16 -12.06
CA LYS A 155 30.45 -1.79 -11.67
C LYS A 155 31.84 -1.75 -11.05
N LYS A 156 32.14 -2.65 -10.09
CA LYS A 156 33.43 -2.73 -9.44
C LYS A 156 34.56 -3.07 -10.44
N GLN A 157 34.29 -3.95 -11.41
CA GLN A 157 35.26 -4.27 -12.46
C GLN A 157 35.54 -3.05 -13.35
N VAL A 158 34.49 -2.32 -13.78
CA VAL A 158 34.65 -1.10 -14.58
C VAL A 158 35.45 -0.05 -13.82
N GLU A 159 35.16 0.19 -12.53
CA GLU A 159 35.94 1.11 -11.69
C GLU A 159 37.40 0.68 -11.59
N GLY A 160 37.67 -0.62 -11.47
CA GLY A 160 39.03 -1.18 -11.49
C GLY A 160 39.77 -0.88 -12.80
N TYR A 161 39.16 -1.15 -13.93
CA TYR A 161 39.74 -0.87 -15.25
C TYR A 161 39.97 0.63 -15.50
N VAL A 162 39.01 1.48 -15.09
CA VAL A 162 39.22 2.95 -15.19
C VAL A 162 40.39 3.39 -14.36
N LYS A 163 40.53 2.88 -13.13
CA LYS A 163 41.69 3.20 -12.25
C LYS A 163 43.01 2.73 -12.86
N GLU A 164 43.06 1.55 -13.44
CA GLU A 164 44.22 1.01 -14.12
C GLU A 164 44.61 1.85 -15.35
N GLN A 165 43.64 2.23 -16.18
CA GLN A 165 43.86 3.12 -17.32
C GLN A 165 44.39 4.48 -16.89
N LEU A 166 43.83 5.07 -15.83
CA LEU A 166 44.32 6.36 -15.26
C LEU A 166 45.73 6.25 -14.76
N ASN A 167 46.11 5.17 -14.07
CA ASN A 167 47.45 4.94 -13.63
C ASN A 167 48.44 4.78 -14.81
N THR A 168 48.05 4.02 -15.84
CA THR A 168 48.84 3.84 -17.06
C THR A 168 49.06 5.17 -17.77
N LEU A 169 48.00 5.99 -17.88
CA LEU A 169 48.09 7.32 -18.49
C LEU A 169 49.00 8.25 -17.67
N ARG A 170 48.84 8.25 -16.34
CA ARG A 170 49.71 9.02 -15.44
C ARG A 170 51.19 8.63 -15.64
N ASP A 171 51.48 7.33 -15.66
CA ASP A 171 52.83 6.83 -15.76
C ASP A 171 53.47 7.18 -17.12
N LYS A 172 52.68 7.11 -18.20
CA LYS A 172 53.10 7.60 -19.55
C LYS A 172 53.39 9.09 -19.56
N LEU A 173 52.51 9.90 -18.92
CA LEU A 173 52.70 11.36 -18.85
C LEU A 173 53.94 11.72 -18.04
N VAL A 174 54.18 11.03 -16.93
CA VAL A 174 55.39 11.21 -16.10
C VAL A 174 56.66 10.80 -16.85
N ALA A 175 56.63 9.68 -17.58
CA ALA A 175 57.77 9.21 -18.37
C ALA A 175 58.14 10.16 -19.54
N ASN A 176 57.17 10.88 -20.09
CA ASN A 176 57.34 11.86 -21.17
C ASN A 176 57.54 13.29 -20.65
N ALA A 177 57.73 13.49 -19.35
CA ALA A 177 57.94 14.81 -18.76
C ALA A 177 59.31 15.38 -19.14
N GLU A 178 59.35 16.63 -19.60
CA GLU A 178 60.60 17.37 -19.85
C GLU A 178 61.14 17.92 -18.52
N GLU A 179 62.44 17.75 -18.27
CA GLU A 179 63.10 18.33 -17.10
C GLU A 179 63.70 19.70 -17.47
N LYS A 180 63.21 20.77 -16.80
CA LYS A 180 63.75 22.12 -16.97
C LYS A 180 63.94 22.75 -15.61
N ASP A 181 65.17 23.19 -15.33
CA ASP A 181 65.54 23.85 -14.09
C ASP A 181 65.24 23.01 -12.81
N GLY A 182 65.39 21.67 -12.90
CA GLY A 182 65.11 20.75 -11.77
C GLY A 182 63.63 20.46 -11.54
N VAL A 183 62.71 20.93 -12.40
CA VAL A 183 61.26 20.70 -12.34
C VAL A 183 60.85 19.89 -13.55
N LYS A 184 60.07 18.81 -13.30
CA LYS A 184 59.43 18.00 -14.36
C LYS A 184 58.15 18.69 -14.88
N LEU A 185 58.16 19.07 -16.14
CA LEU A 185 57.04 19.70 -16.81
C LEU A 185 56.29 18.68 -17.64
N ILE A 186 54.98 18.51 -17.38
CA ILE A 186 54.11 17.68 -18.14
C ILE A 186 53.22 18.59 -19.02
N LYS A 187 53.37 18.48 -20.32
CA LYS A 187 52.46 19.13 -21.32
C LYS A 187 51.56 18.06 -21.92
N SER A 188 50.22 18.19 -21.76
CA SER A 188 49.29 17.33 -22.43
C SER A 188 48.17 18.18 -23.00
N VAL A 189 47.73 17.88 -24.22
CA VAL A 189 46.50 18.41 -24.79
C VAL A 189 45.46 17.34 -24.54
N ILE A 190 44.41 17.73 -23.79
CA ILE A 190 43.27 16.87 -23.44
C ILE A 190 42.23 17.03 -24.54
#